data_7691ddcd0b9d6907f1053fd73ee6c738
#
_entry.id   7691ddcd0b9d6907f1053fd73ee6c738
#
_cell.length_a   1.000
_cell.length_b   1.000
_cell.length_c   1.000
_cell.angle_alpha   90.00
_cell.angle_beta   90.00
_cell.angle_gamma   90.00
#
_symmetry.space_group_name_H-M   'P 1'
#
loop_
_entity.id
_entity.type
_entity.pdbx_description
1 polymer ?
#
loop_
_entity_poly.entity_id
_entity_poly.type
_entity_poly.pdbx_seq_one_letter_code
_entity_poly.pdbx_strand_id
1 'polypeptide(L)'
;GGITTSANVYTAFLRKLLRQDLVAGSQLNAHARCTNPQTCTSAIATPFPVTESPNYSVGHWVEDTLIADGAYSSAGAFGFYPWIEPTKAYYGVLVRSVLLGKPALDSVACGRKLRLAWATGVAS
;
A
#
# COMPACT_ATOMS: atom_id res chain seq x y z
N GLY A 1 -1.05 3.14 14.42
CA GLY A 1 -0.67 1.80 14.90
C GLY A 1 -1.59 1.34 16.02
N GLY A 2 -1.32 0.17 16.56
CA GLY A 2 -2.04 -0.31 17.75
C GLY A 2 -2.80 -1.62 17.54
N ILE A 3 -2.81 -2.16 16.33
CA ILE A 3 -3.40 -3.48 16.06
C ILE A 3 -2.27 -4.49 15.84
N THR A 4 -2.26 -5.57 16.60
CA THR A 4 -1.42 -6.74 16.36
C THR A 4 -2.23 -7.77 15.57
N THR A 5 -1.69 -8.28 14.47
CA THR A 5 -2.38 -9.23 13.60
C THR A 5 -1.40 -10.21 12.98
N SER A 6 -1.90 -11.27 12.38
CA SER A 6 -1.13 -12.22 11.58
C SER A 6 -1.39 -12.04 10.08
N ALA A 7 -0.54 -12.62 9.23
CA ALA A 7 -0.75 -12.65 7.80
C ALA A 7 -2.14 -13.20 7.43
N ASN A 8 -2.53 -14.32 8.01
CA ASN A 8 -3.81 -14.99 7.71
C ASN A 8 -5.03 -14.13 8.08
N VAL A 9 -4.99 -13.47 9.23
CA VAL A 9 -6.09 -12.59 9.67
C VAL A 9 -6.17 -11.36 8.77
N TYR A 10 -5.02 -10.76 8.44
CA TYR A 10 -5.01 -9.57 7.60
C TYR A 10 -5.42 -9.87 6.15
N THR A 11 -5.00 -11.00 5.59
CA THR A 11 -5.45 -11.43 4.24
C THR A 11 -6.95 -11.74 4.20
N ALA A 12 -7.53 -12.25 5.28
CA ALA A 12 -8.99 -12.38 5.38
C ALA A 12 -9.70 -11.01 5.35
N PHE A 13 -9.12 -9.99 6.00
CA PHE A 13 -9.62 -8.62 5.93
C PHE A 13 -9.51 -8.04 4.50
N LEU A 14 -8.35 -8.19 3.82
CA LEU A 14 -8.20 -7.75 2.43
C LEU A 14 -9.19 -8.42 1.49
N ARG A 15 -9.47 -9.70 1.68
CA ARG A 15 -10.50 -10.42 0.92
C ARG A 15 -11.90 -9.83 1.10
N LYS A 16 -12.26 -9.45 2.31
CA LYS A 16 -13.54 -8.81 2.60
C LYS A 16 -13.66 -7.43 1.95
N LEU A 17 -12.55 -6.67 1.90
CA LEU A 17 -12.50 -5.41 1.16
C LEU A 17 -12.76 -5.63 -0.34
N LEU A 18 -12.07 -6.61 -0.95
CA LEU A 18 -12.22 -6.91 -2.38
C LEU A 18 -13.62 -7.43 -2.75
N ARG A 19 -14.24 -8.21 -1.88
CA ARG A 19 -15.62 -8.70 -2.08
C ARG A 19 -16.68 -7.64 -1.81
N GLN A 20 -16.26 -6.46 -1.33
CA GLN A 20 -17.17 -5.40 -0.88
C GLN A 20 -18.09 -5.82 0.29
N ASP A 21 -17.67 -6.82 1.05
CA ASP A 21 -18.36 -7.23 2.29
C ASP A 21 -18.25 -6.14 3.39
N LEU A 22 -17.32 -5.19 3.20
CA LEU A 22 -17.10 -4.04 4.07
C LEU A 22 -17.29 -2.75 3.27
N VAL A 23 -17.92 -1.75 3.86
CA VAL A 23 -18.09 -0.41 3.26
C VAL A 23 -16.76 0.18 2.82
N ALA A 24 -15.68 -0.09 3.56
CA ALA A 24 -14.33 0.36 3.22
C ALA A 24 -13.85 -0.13 1.84
N GLY A 25 -14.38 -1.23 1.31
CA GLY A 25 -14.04 -1.74 -0.03
C GLY A 25 -14.42 -0.78 -1.16
N SER A 26 -15.55 -0.07 -1.02
CA SER A 26 -15.97 0.95 -1.98
C SER A 26 -15.19 2.26 -1.85
N GLN A 27 -14.44 2.44 -0.76
CA GLN A 27 -13.69 3.66 -0.46
C GLN A 27 -12.21 3.61 -0.92
N LEU A 28 -11.79 2.53 -1.58
CA LEU A 28 -10.44 2.45 -2.15
C LEU A 28 -10.27 3.56 -3.20
N ASN A 29 -9.25 4.40 -2.99
CA ASN A 29 -8.98 5.62 -3.76
C ASN A 29 -10.00 6.77 -3.57
N ALA A 30 -11.01 6.62 -2.73
CA ALA A 30 -11.96 7.70 -2.49
C ALA A 30 -11.26 8.87 -1.76
N HIS A 31 -11.54 10.10 -2.21
CA HIS A 31 -11.02 11.33 -1.58
C HIS A 31 -9.48 11.36 -1.45
N ALA A 32 -8.76 10.68 -2.34
CA ALA A 32 -7.30 10.65 -2.32
C ALA A 32 -6.71 12.07 -2.41
N ARG A 33 -5.72 12.34 -1.57
CA ARG A 33 -5.04 13.64 -1.48
C ARG A 33 -3.54 13.44 -1.68
N CYS A 34 -2.96 14.29 -2.49
CA CYS A 34 -1.51 14.33 -2.69
C CYS A 34 -0.78 14.59 -1.37
N THR A 35 0.33 13.91 -1.17
CA THR A 35 1.12 13.99 0.06
C THR A 35 2.53 14.55 -0.14
N ASN A 36 2.99 14.72 -1.39
CA ASN A 36 4.32 15.23 -1.67
C ASN A 36 4.30 16.77 -1.74
N PRO A 37 4.97 17.48 -0.82
CA PRO A 37 4.99 18.95 -0.82
C PRO A 37 5.73 19.56 -2.01
N GLN A 38 6.52 18.80 -2.77
CA GLN A 38 7.17 19.28 -3.99
C GLN A 38 6.23 19.30 -5.20
N THR A 39 5.17 18.49 -5.19
CA THR A 39 4.22 18.38 -6.30
C THR A 39 2.85 18.97 -5.97
N CYS A 40 2.54 19.19 -4.71
CA CYS A 40 1.27 19.80 -4.29
C CYS A 40 1.44 20.70 -3.06
N THR A 41 1.02 21.94 -3.21
CA THR A 41 1.17 23.00 -2.21
C THR A 41 0.39 22.78 -0.92
N SER A 42 -0.63 21.92 -0.94
CA SER A 42 -1.44 21.59 0.24
C SER A 42 -0.81 20.47 1.10
N ALA A 43 0.23 19.79 0.61
CA ALA A 43 0.91 18.76 1.36
C ALA A 43 1.96 19.36 2.31
N ILE A 44 2.04 18.82 3.52
CA ILE A 44 3.01 19.25 4.54
C ILE A 44 4.25 18.35 4.52
N ALA A 45 4.05 17.02 4.44
CA ALA A 45 5.14 16.04 4.46
C ALA A 45 4.69 14.71 3.86
N THR A 46 5.65 13.93 3.38
CA THR A 46 5.46 12.54 2.96
C THR A 46 6.49 11.64 3.61
N PRO A 47 6.14 10.41 4.02
CA PRO A 47 7.13 9.43 4.48
C PRO A 47 7.87 8.74 3.32
N PHE A 48 7.43 8.95 2.09
CA PHE A 48 8.06 8.40 0.89
C PHE A 48 9.20 9.31 0.40
N PRO A 49 10.11 8.80 -0.45
CA PRO A 49 11.09 9.65 -1.11
C PRO A 49 10.41 10.81 -1.85
N VAL A 50 11.02 11.98 -1.84
CA VAL A 50 10.47 13.19 -2.50
C VAL A 50 10.34 13.05 -4.03
N THR A 51 10.99 12.06 -4.61
CA THR A 51 10.85 11.68 -6.03
C THR A 51 9.54 10.95 -6.32
N GLU A 52 8.82 10.50 -5.30
CA GLU A 52 7.53 9.82 -5.42
C GLU A 52 6.39 10.74 -4.99
N SER A 53 5.25 10.63 -5.65
CA SER A 53 4.05 11.42 -5.35
C SER A 53 2.84 10.53 -5.05
N PRO A 54 2.90 9.72 -3.98
CA PRO A 54 1.76 8.92 -3.56
C PRO A 54 0.64 9.82 -3.03
N ASN A 55 -0.57 9.36 -3.17
CA ASN A 55 -1.72 9.97 -2.53
C ASN A 55 -2.08 9.20 -1.25
N TYR A 56 -2.75 9.88 -0.31
CA TYR A 56 -3.36 9.24 0.84
C TYR A 56 -4.88 9.33 0.75
N SER A 57 -5.54 8.23 0.87
CA SER A 57 -6.98 8.11 0.85
C SER A 57 -7.51 7.77 2.25
N VAL A 58 -8.72 7.27 2.36
CA VAL A 58 -9.34 6.91 3.64
C VAL A 58 -8.62 5.70 4.26
N GLY A 59 -7.60 5.97 5.06
CA GLY A 59 -6.85 4.97 5.81
C GLY A 59 -5.84 4.14 5.00
N HIS A 60 -5.51 4.52 3.77
CA HIS A 60 -4.53 3.80 2.94
C HIS A 60 -3.79 4.73 1.97
N TRP A 61 -2.63 4.28 1.52
CA TRP A 61 -1.88 4.90 0.44
C TRP A 61 -2.40 4.45 -0.92
N VAL A 62 -2.40 5.37 -1.88
CA VAL A 62 -2.48 5.09 -3.30
C VAL A 62 -1.10 5.38 -3.85
N GLU A 63 -0.35 4.33 -4.19
CA GLU A 63 1.04 4.48 -4.60
C GLU A 63 1.17 5.22 -5.93
N ASP A 64 2.33 5.83 -6.15
CA ASP A 64 2.62 6.61 -7.36
C ASP A 64 2.53 5.71 -8.60
N THR A 65 1.80 6.16 -9.62
CA THR A 65 1.65 5.41 -10.88
C THR A 65 2.82 5.59 -11.85
N LEU A 66 3.67 6.59 -11.63
CA LEU A 66 4.85 6.86 -12.47
C LEU A 66 6.07 6.03 -12.04
N ILE A 67 6.19 5.75 -10.75
CA ILE A 67 7.35 5.05 -10.15
C ILE A 67 6.97 3.66 -9.66
N ALA A 68 5.70 3.46 -9.35
CA ALA A 68 5.11 2.20 -8.92
C ALA A 68 3.89 1.85 -9.80
N ASP A 69 3.01 1.02 -9.29
CA ASP A 69 1.85 0.50 -10.02
C ASP A 69 0.49 1.08 -9.58
N GLY A 70 0.48 2.04 -8.67
CA GLY A 70 -0.76 2.63 -8.15
C GLY A 70 -1.51 1.76 -7.14
N ALA A 71 -0.85 0.75 -6.55
CA ALA A 71 -1.46 -0.15 -5.59
C ALA A 71 -2.02 0.59 -4.36
N TYR A 72 -3.08 0.05 -3.80
CA TYR A 72 -3.64 0.50 -2.51
C TYR A 72 -2.88 -0.21 -1.39
N SER A 73 -2.16 0.52 -0.56
CA SER A 73 -1.26 -0.08 0.42
C SER A 73 -1.33 0.58 1.79
N SER A 74 -0.77 -0.10 2.79
CA SER A 74 -0.65 0.43 4.14
C SER A 74 0.69 0.02 4.75
N ALA A 75 1.75 0.74 4.38
CA ALA A 75 3.09 0.48 4.87
C ALA A 75 3.21 0.84 6.36
N GLY A 76 3.34 -0.16 7.20
CA GLY A 76 3.54 -0.01 8.65
C GLY A 76 4.98 0.32 9.01
N ALA A 77 5.16 1.12 10.06
CA ALA A 77 6.47 1.62 10.50
C ALA A 77 7.51 0.49 10.78
N PHE A 78 7.05 -0.69 11.17
CA PHE A 78 7.91 -1.85 11.45
C PHE A 78 8.06 -2.82 10.27
N GLY A 79 7.56 -2.45 9.08
CA GLY A 79 7.72 -3.23 7.86
C GLY A 79 6.57 -4.17 7.53
N PHE A 80 5.47 -4.16 8.28
CA PHE A 80 4.25 -4.85 7.86
C PHE A 80 3.65 -4.10 6.67
N TYR A 81 3.54 -4.75 5.52
CA TYR A 81 3.16 -4.10 4.28
C TYR A 81 2.10 -4.89 3.52
N PRO A 82 0.82 -4.59 3.74
CA PRO A 82 -0.28 -5.12 2.95
C PRO A 82 -0.53 -4.25 1.72
N TRP A 83 -1.03 -4.86 0.65
CA TRP A 83 -1.47 -4.15 -0.56
C TRP A 83 -2.62 -4.85 -1.26
N ILE A 84 -3.37 -4.07 -2.02
CA ILE A 84 -4.32 -4.51 -3.05
C ILE A 84 -3.82 -3.95 -4.38
N GLU A 85 -3.72 -4.78 -5.39
CA GLU A 85 -3.29 -4.39 -6.74
C GLU A 85 -4.34 -3.44 -7.36
N PRO A 86 -3.94 -2.47 -8.24
CA PRO A 86 -4.84 -1.42 -8.73
C PRO A 86 -6.12 -1.91 -9.40
N THR A 87 -6.07 -3.01 -10.15
CA THR A 87 -7.26 -3.60 -10.79
C THR A 87 -8.12 -4.41 -9.84
N LYS A 88 -7.65 -4.58 -8.58
CA LYS A 88 -8.30 -5.36 -7.52
C LYS A 88 -8.41 -6.86 -7.84
N ALA A 89 -7.57 -7.37 -8.74
CA ALA A 89 -7.54 -8.77 -9.12
C ALA A 89 -6.87 -9.65 -8.05
N TYR A 90 -5.89 -9.09 -7.34
CA TYR A 90 -5.19 -9.80 -6.26
C TYR A 90 -4.70 -8.85 -5.16
N TYR A 91 -4.26 -9.43 -4.09
CA TYR A 91 -3.71 -8.73 -2.93
C TYR A 91 -2.58 -9.53 -2.32
N GLY A 92 -1.79 -8.89 -1.50
CA GLY A 92 -0.73 -9.55 -0.77
C GLY A 92 -0.39 -8.85 0.54
N VAL A 93 0.43 -9.52 1.32
CA VAL A 93 0.99 -8.94 2.54
C VAL A 93 2.41 -9.43 2.76
N LEU A 94 3.32 -8.50 3.03
CA LEU A 94 4.66 -8.80 3.49
C LEU A 94 4.69 -8.57 5.01
N VAL A 95 4.94 -9.66 5.75
CA VAL A 95 4.93 -9.62 7.21
C VAL A 95 6.35 -9.50 7.72
N ARG A 96 6.64 -8.36 8.31
CA ARG A 96 7.91 -8.08 9.00
C ARG A 96 7.62 -7.35 10.30
N SER A 97 8.54 -7.50 11.27
CA SER A 97 8.56 -6.72 12.49
C SER A 97 10.02 -6.40 12.82
N VAL A 98 10.48 -5.24 12.35
CA VAL A 98 11.86 -4.78 12.49
C VAL A 98 11.84 -3.39 13.12
N LEU A 99 12.68 -3.17 14.13
CA LEU A 99 12.72 -1.92 14.88
C LEU A 99 13.78 -0.93 14.37
N LEU A 100 14.75 -1.40 13.57
CA LEU A 100 15.88 -0.60 13.11
C LEU A 100 15.82 -0.33 11.60
N GLY A 101 16.39 0.78 11.17
CA GLY A 101 16.47 1.17 9.77
C GLY A 101 15.19 1.84 9.26
N LYS A 102 14.86 1.56 8.00
CA LYS A 102 13.64 2.07 7.33
C LYS A 102 12.74 0.92 6.87
N PRO A 103 12.26 0.07 7.79
CA PRO A 103 11.62 -1.19 7.42
C PRO A 103 10.33 -0.99 6.59
N ALA A 104 9.62 0.12 6.74
CA ALA A 104 8.46 0.44 5.92
C ALA A 104 8.84 0.58 4.43
N LEU A 105 9.85 1.41 4.12
CA LEU A 105 10.30 1.65 2.74
C LEU A 105 10.94 0.40 2.12
N ASP A 106 11.72 -0.35 2.91
CA ASP A 106 12.30 -1.63 2.47
C ASP A 106 11.22 -2.64 2.10
N SER A 107 10.15 -2.69 2.88
CA SER A 107 9.00 -3.58 2.60
C SER A 107 8.21 -3.12 1.38
N VAL A 108 8.03 -1.82 1.19
CA VAL A 108 7.42 -1.26 -0.03
C VAL A 108 8.24 -1.66 -1.26
N ALA A 109 9.56 -1.44 -1.24
CA ALA A 109 10.45 -1.80 -2.35
C ALA A 109 10.42 -3.30 -2.66
N CYS A 110 10.43 -4.16 -1.65
CA CYS A 110 10.31 -5.60 -1.80
C CYS A 110 8.93 -6.01 -2.37
N GLY A 111 7.85 -5.47 -1.81
CA GLY A 111 6.50 -5.79 -2.24
C GLY A 111 6.19 -5.36 -3.68
N ARG A 112 6.75 -4.23 -4.14
CA ARG A 112 6.67 -3.81 -5.54
C ARG A 112 7.31 -4.82 -6.49
N LYS A 113 8.48 -5.35 -6.13
CA LYS A 113 9.13 -6.43 -6.89
C LYS A 113 8.29 -7.71 -6.93
N LEU A 114 7.67 -8.07 -5.81
CA LEU A 114 6.77 -9.22 -5.74
C LEU A 114 5.54 -9.04 -6.63
N ARG A 115 4.91 -7.86 -6.61
CA ARG A 115 3.77 -7.55 -7.49
C ARG A 115 4.15 -7.62 -8.96
N LEU A 116 5.29 -7.04 -9.33
CA LEU A 116 5.79 -7.09 -10.71
C LEU A 116 6.05 -8.53 -11.15
N ALA A 117 6.73 -9.32 -10.33
CA ALA A 117 7.00 -10.73 -10.63
C ALA A 117 5.70 -11.55 -10.76
N TRP A 118 4.71 -11.30 -9.92
CA TRP A 118 3.40 -11.93 -10.02
C TRP A 118 2.70 -11.56 -11.33
N ALA A 119 2.63 -10.26 -11.63
CA ALA A 119 1.96 -9.79 -12.84
C ALA A 119 2.60 -10.35 -14.12
N THR A 120 3.93 -10.44 -14.18
CA THR A 120 4.64 -11.04 -15.33
C THR A 120 4.48 -12.55 -15.39
N GLY A 121 4.44 -13.25 -14.26
CA GLY A 121 4.27 -14.71 -14.20
C GLY A 121 2.85 -15.18 -14.53
N VAL A 122 1.84 -14.35 -14.29
CA VAL A 122 0.44 -14.67 -14.63
C VAL A 122 0.11 -14.34 -16.09
N ALA A 123 0.86 -13.43 -16.72
CA ALA A 123 0.68 -13.03 -18.12
C ALA A 123 1.37 -13.97 -19.11
N SER A 124 2.18 -14.92 -18.63
CA SER A 124 2.86 -15.95 -19.44
C SER A 124 2.12 -17.27 -19.41
#